data_9d6983fada1ff6f93bcfbd4cea742989
#
_entry.id   9d6983fada1ff6f93bcfbd4cea742989
#
_cell.length_a   1.000
_cell.length_b   1.000
_cell.length_c   1.000
_cell.angle_alpha   90.00
_cell.angle_beta   90.00
_cell.angle_gamma   90.00
#
_symmetry.space_group_name_H-M   'P 1'
#
loop_
_entity.id
_entity.type
_entity.pdbx_description
1 polymer ?
#
loop_
_entity_poly.entity_id
_entity_poly.type
_entity_poly.pdbx_seq_one_letter_code
_entity_poly.pdbx_strand_id
1 'polypeptide(L)'
;LVDSVVDLTLDKAVSLTPDRSRAPEGPDTTVNLRDRSVFDHQHHSGVYTTEQVMADEDHLISRVTATGAPTMAGHPEHVDVLEQWRTDDGHPLSDDQMHASKHVLSSDAGISAIIGPAGTGKSTTMGAITDTWHSVHGEQSVIGLAPSAVAAGVLGDEIGVDTDNVAKWLFESVGEGAARRAERVANLESRLAALTTTIDSTPHRDRARLVQQRESMQAKLVADYATQAQYQFRPNQLIIVDEASMVSTSNLAELSRQAEAAGAKLLIVGDPAQLEAVDAGGFLGHVERNLDHTTLDTVWRFKNEWERAASLKLRSVGDKHGIDA
;
A
#
# COMPACT_ATOMS: atom_id res chain seq x y z
N LEU A 1 12.34 31.63 -16.78
CA LEU A 1 11.32 30.58 -16.71
C LEU A 1 11.72 29.47 -15.72
N VAL A 2 12.99 29.05 -15.71
CA VAL A 2 13.51 28.03 -14.73
C VAL A 2 13.49 28.63 -13.33
N ASP A 3 14.01 29.84 -13.14
CA ASP A 3 14.05 30.51 -11.84
C ASP A 3 12.63 30.74 -11.28
N SER A 4 11.67 31.12 -12.12
CA SER A 4 10.27 31.31 -11.73
C SER A 4 9.60 30.00 -11.27
N VAL A 5 9.98 28.86 -11.85
CA VAL A 5 9.44 27.54 -11.46
C VAL A 5 10.06 27.11 -10.13
N VAL A 6 11.37 27.33 -9.94
CA VAL A 6 12.08 27.04 -8.70
C VAL A 6 11.50 27.85 -7.55
N ASP A 7 11.31 29.17 -7.73
CA ASP A 7 10.72 30.04 -6.72
C ASP A 7 9.30 29.63 -6.33
N LEU A 8 8.47 29.26 -7.33
CA LEU A 8 7.09 28.82 -7.11
C LEU A 8 7.03 27.46 -6.40
N THR A 9 8.03 26.61 -6.61
CA THR A 9 8.14 25.30 -5.97
C THR A 9 8.61 25.46 -4.51
N LEU A 10 9.57 26.35 -4.26
CA LEU A 10 10.08 26.61 -2.93
C LEU A 10 9.05 27.32 -2.03
N ASP A 11 8.19 28.17 -2.60
CA ASP A 11 7.09 28.82 -1.86
C ASP A 11 6.05 27.84 -1.30
N LYS A 12 5.96 26.65 -1.90
CA LYS A 12 5.05 25.57 -1.47
C LYS A 12 5.76 24.44 -0.70
N ALA A 13 7.07 24.50 -0.61
CA ALA A 13 7.87 23.48 0.03
C ALA A 13 8.07 23.77 1.52
N VAL A 14 7.92 22.72 2.34
CA VAL A 14 8.23 22.76 3.76
C VAL A 14 9.69 22.37 3.95
N SER A 15 10.50 23.24 4.56
CA SER A 15 11.90 22.93 4.88
C SER A 15 11.95 22.00 6.09
N LEU A 16 12.56 20.83 5.91
CA LEU A 16 12.87 19.87 6.97
C LEU A 16 14.25 20.13 7.60
N THR A 17 15.02 21.06 7.03
CA THR A 17 16.33 21.44 7.58
C THR A 17 16.12 22.32 8.81
N PRO A 18 16.63 21.94 10.00
CA PRO A 18 16.49 22.76 11.21
C PRO A 18 17.05 24.16 11.01
N ASP A 19 16.27 25.19 11.39
CA ASP A 19 16.75 26.57 11.40
C ASP A 19 17.81 26.73 12.47
N ARG A 20 19.07 26.75 12.08
CA ARG A 20 20.24 26.91 12.96
C ARG A 20 20.40 28.35 13.51
N SER A 21 19.65 29.32 12.99
CA SER A 21 19.62 30.67 13.53
C SER A 21 19.03 30.76 14.94
N ARG A 22 18.35 29.68 15.38
CA ARG A 22 17.74 29.49 16.72
C ARG A 22 18.58 28.61 17.65
N ALA A 23 19.85 28.31 17.35
CA ALA A 23 20.73 27.63 18.30
C ALA A 23 20.84 28.50 19.56
N PRO A 24 20.63 27.97 20.78
CA PRO A 24 20.81 28.74 22.01
C PRO A 24 22.24 29.22 22.06
N GLU A 25 22.42 30.52 22.28
CA GLU A 25 23.72 31.14 22.55
C GLU A 25 24.24 30.56 23.89
N GLY A 26 24.98 29.44 23.80
CA GLY A 26 25.73 28.90 24.93
C GLY A 26 27.14 29.45 24.91
N PRO A 27 27.76 29.74 26.08
CA PRO A 27 29.01 30.50 26.17
C PRO A 27 30.29 29.73 25.78
N ASP A 28 30.23 28.58 25.14
CA ASP A 28 31.46 27.81 24.87
C ASP A 28 31.37 26.87 23.66
N THR A 29 31.26 27.46 22.48
CA THR A 29 31.60 26.74 21.25
C THR A 29 32.72 27.50 20.51
N THR A 30 33.96 27.27 20.89
CA THR A 30 35.10 27.52 20.03
C THR A 30 35.01 26.61 18.81
N VAL A 31 34.30 27.06 17.78
CA VAL A 31 34.22 26.42 16.47
C VAL A 31 35.63 26.45 15.88
N ASN A 32 36.25 25.30 15.78
CA ASN A 32 37.59 25.14 15.23
C ASN A 32 37.55 25.52 13.74
N LEU A 33 38.27 26.55 13.34
CA LEU A 33 38.30 27.10 11.97
C LEU A 33 38.70 26.07 10.88
N ARG A 34 39.14 24.88 11.27
CA ARG A 34 39.41 23.75 10.35
C ARG A 34 38.15 23.01 9.88
N ASP A 35 37.03 23.16 10.56
CA ASP A 35 35.78 22.46 10.21
C ASP A 35 34.84 23.28 9.30
N ARG A 36 35.27 24.48 8.85
CA ARG A 36 34.47 25.30 7.92
C ARG A 36 34.12 24.61 6.60
N SER A 37 35.00 23.74 6.11
CA SER A 37 34.75 23.04 4.84
C SER A 37 33.60 22.02 4.91
N VAL A 38 33.33 21.44 6.08
CA VAL A 38 32.22 20.49 6.29
C VAL A 38 30.89 21.24 6.39
N PHE A 39 30.93 22.48 6.94
CA PHE A 39 29.70 23.29 7.06
C PHE A 39 29.31 23.98 5.74
N ASP A 40 30.27 24.38 4.89
CA ASP A 40 29.97 25.02 3.61
C ASP A 40 29.36 24.06 2.59
N HIS A 41 29.64 22.76 2.67
CA HIS A 41 29.02 21.78 1.79
C HIS A 41 27.58 21.41 2.21
N GLN A 42 27.18 21.67 3.45
CA GLN A 42 25.82 21.46 3.92
C GLN A 42 24.86 22.63 3.61
N HIS A 43 25.36 23.78 3.19
CA HIS A 43 24.53 24.94 2.84
C HIS A 43 23.73 24.80 1.53
N HIS A 44 23.97 23.74 0.73
CA HIS A 44 23.25 23.51 -0.52
C HIS A 44 22.35 22.27 -0.50
N SER A 45 22.26 21.55 0.61
CA SER A 45 21.38 20.38 0.75
C SER A 45 20.23 20.64 1.72
N GLY A 46 19.42 21.67 1.46
CA GLY A 46 18.14 21.81 2.15
C GLY A 46 17.25 20.63 1.80
N VAL A 47 16.77 19.89 2.79
CA VAL A 47 15.77 18.84 2.61
C VAL A 47 14.40 19.50 2.69
N TYR A 48 13.60 19.29 1.66
CA TYR A 48 12.25 19.86 1.54
C TYR A 48 11.24 18.75 1.33
N THR A 49 10.04 18.98 1.83
CA THR A 49 8.85 18.15 1.58
C THR A 49 7.66 19.05 1.25
N THR A 50 6.52 18.46 0.99
CA THR A 50 5.26 19.20 0.81
C THR A 50 4.34 18.96 1.99
N GLU A 51 3.42 19.89 2.26
CA GLU A 51 2.38 19.72 3.28
C GLU A 51 1.54 18.46 3.02
N GLN A 52 1.34 18.12 1.73
CA GLN A 52 0.61 16.90 1.35
C GLN A 52 1.34 15.63 1.80
N VAL A 53 2.64 15.54 1.56
CA VAL A 53 3.44 14.35 1.99
C VAL A 53 3.44 14.23 3.51
N MET A 54 3.57 15.34 4.25
CA MET A 54 3.46 15.33 5.72
C MET A 54 2.09 14.86 6.19
N ALA A 55 1.01 15.35 5.58
CA ALA A 55 -0.34 14.91 5.90
C ALA A 55 -0.58 13.43 5.56
N ASP A 56 0.03 12.92 4.50
CA ASP A 56 -0.03 11.52 4.10
C ASP A 56 0.73 10.63 5.12
N GLU A 57 1.89 11.06 5.58
CA GLU A 57 2.66 10.38 6.64
C GLU A 57 1.89 10.37 7.97
N ASP A 58 1.35 11.51 8.39
CA ASP A 58 0.54 11.62 9.62
C ASP A 58 -0.69 10.70 9.55
N HIS A 59 -1.36 10.66 8.40
CA HIS A 59 -2.48 9.74 8.19
C HIS A 59 -2.03 8.30 8.36
N LEU A 60 -0.98 7.85 7.68
CA LEU A 60 -0.48 6.48 7.76
C LEU A 60 -0.06 6.10 9.19
N ILE A 61 0.66 6.97 9.90
CA ILE A 61 1.06 6.77 11.30
C ILE A 61 -0.19 6.60 12.18
N SER A 62 -1.19 7.46 12.00
CA SER A 62 -2.43 7.37 12.76
C SER A 62 -3.16 6.04 12.52
N ARG A 63 -3.09 5.48 11.31
CA ARG A 63 -3.75 4.23 10.96
C ARG A 63 -3.07 2.98 11.50
N VAL A 64 -1.74 3.01 11.72
CA VAL A 64 -1.03 1.91 12.41
C VAL A 64 -1.44 1.83 13.89
N THR A 65 -1.77 2.97 14.49
CA THR A 65 -2.15 3.04 15.92
C THR A 65 -3.66 3.06 16.17
N ALA A 66 -4.47 3.33 15.14
CA ALA A 66 -5.93 3.37 15.25
C ALA A 66 -6.50 1.95 15.42
N THR A 67 -7.52 1.83 16.25
CA THR A 67 -8.26 0.59 16.50
C THR A 67 -9.59 0.55 15.72
N GLY A 68 -10.21 -0.64 15.64
CA GLY A 68 -11.53 -0.84 15.06
C GLY A 68 -11.52 -1.30 13.60
N ALA A 69 -10.35 -1.64 13.03
CA ALA A 69 -10.30 -2.33 11.76
C ALA A 69 -10.73 -3.81 11.90
N PRO A 70 -11.12 -4.48 10.80
CA PRO A 70 -11.46 -5.89 10.83
C PRO A 70 -10.34 -6.74 11.45
N THR A 71 -10.71 -7.68 12.30
CA THR A 71 -9.80 -8.57 13.01
C THR A 71 -10.44 -9.92 13.22
N MET A 72 -9.62 -10.95 13.37
CA MET A 72 -10.04 -12.32 13.70
C MET A 72 -10.12 -12.58 15.21
N ALA A 73 -9.86 -11.59 16.05
CA ALA A 73 -9.84 -11.75 17.52
C ALA A 73 -11.15 -12.30 18.12
N GLY A 74 -12.29 -12.05 17.46
CA GLY A 74 -13.61 -12.60 17.82
C GLY A 74 -13.89 -14.03 17.33
N HIS A 75 -12.98 -14.64 16.60
CA HIS A 75 -13.12 -15.93 15.94
C HIS A 75 -12.02 -16.89 16.38
N PRO A 76 -12.13 -17.54 17.57
CA PRO A 76 -11.06 -18.39 18.12
C PRO A 76 -10.67 -19.54 17.21
N GLU A 77 -11.57 -20.01 16.33
CA GLU A 77 -11.32 -21.05 15.35
C GLU A 77 -10.21 -20.71 14.35
N HIS A 78 -9.87 -19.44 14.14
CA HIS A 78 -8.79 -19.04 13.25
C HIS A 78 -7.41 -19.53 13.72
N VAL A 79 -7.24 -19.70 15.03
CA VAL A 79 -5.98 -20.20 15.59
C VAL A 79 -5.78 -21.65 15.17
N ASP A 80 -6.83 -22.47 15.20
CA ASP A 80 -6.79 -23.87 14.78
C ASP A 80 -6.48 -24.00 13.28
N VAL A 81 -7.08 -23.13 12.43
CA VAL A 81 -6.81 -23.09 11.00
C VAL A 81 -5.33 -22.77 10.75
N LEU A 82 -4.80 -21.75 11.43
CA LEU A 82 -3.42 -21.31 11.29
C LEU A 82 -2.42 -22.38 11.78
N GLU A 83 -2.68 -23.06 12.91
CA GLU A 83 -1.82 -24.11 13.46
C GLU A 83 -1.81 -25.39 12.58
N GLN A 84 -2.90 -25.65 11.88
CA GLN A 84 -3.00 -26.75 10.94
C GLN A 84 -2.51 -26.39 9.53
N TRP A 85 -2.27 -25.12 9.25
CA TRP A 85 -1.83 -24.70 7.93
C TRP A 85 -0.49 -25.29 7.54
N ARG A 86 -0.34 -25.69 6.30
CA ARG A 86 0.87 -26.30 5.74
C ARG A 86 1.13 -25.74 4.34
N THR A 87 2.40 -25.63 3.97
CA THR A 87 2.82 -25.39 2.59
C THR A 87 2.44 -26.58 1.70
N ASP A 88 2.50 -26.41 0.37
CA ASP A 88 2.30 -27.50 -0.60
C ASP A 88 3.22 -28.71 -0.35
N ASP A 89 4.42 -28.46 0.16
CA ASP A 89 5.38 -29.48 0.57
C ASP A 89 5.10 -30.10 1.96
N GLY A 90 4.03 -29.69 2.61
CA GLY A 90 3.58 -30.18 3.92
C GLY A 90 4.32 -29.61 5.14
N HIS A 91 5.09 -28.53 4.98
CA HIS A 91 5.81 -27.89 6.10
C HIS A 91 4.89 -26.95 6.89
N PRO A 92 4.96 -26.95 8.24
CA PRO A 92 4.26 -25.96 9.06
C PRO A 92 4.94 -24.59 8.95
N LEU A 93 4.24 -23.55 9.40
CA LEU A 93 4.84 -22.25 9.62
C LEU A 93 5.96 -22.32 10.65
N SER A 94 7.01 -21.54 10.45
CA SER A 94 8.03 -21.31 11.49
C SER A 94 7.49 -20.44 12.63
N ASP A 95 8.22 -20.38 13.74
CA ASP A 95 7.78 -19.63 14.91
C ASP A 95 7.58 -18.13 14.61
N ASP A 96 8.46 -17.51 13.82
CA ASP A 96 8.37 -16.12 13.40
C ASP A 96 7.21 -15.90 12.42
N GLN A 97 6.99 -16.80 11.47
CA GLN A 97 5.83 -16.75 10.55
C GLN A 97 4.50 -16.93 11.30
N MET A 98 4.45 -17.88 12.24
CA MET A 98 3.28 -18.11 13.09
C MET A 98 2.99 -16.89 13.96
N HIS A 99 4.01 -16.28 14.56
CA HIS A 99 3.88 -15.09 15.37
C HIS A 99 3.35 -13.92 14.53
N ALA A 100 3.96 -13.66 13.36
CA ALA A 100 3.54 -12.61 12.45
C ALA A 100 2.08 -12.80 11.99
N SER A 101 1.71 -14.02 11.61
CA SER A 101 0.34 -14.33 11.21
C SER A 101 -0.67 -14.10 12.33
N LYS A 102 -0.39 -14.59 13.55
CA LYS A 102 -1.25 -14.38 14.72
C LYS A 102 -1.40 -12.90 15.05
N HIS A 103 -0.32 -12.12 14.98
CA HIS A 103 -0.34 -10.69 15.23
C HIS A 103 -1.23 -9.94 14.23
N VAL A 104 -1.03 -10.16 12.92
CA VAL A 104 -1.84 -9.52 11.87
C VAL A 104 -3.32 -9.86 11.99
N LEU A 105 -3.63 -11.13 12.25
CA LEU A 105 -5.01 -11.61 12.34
C LEU A 105 -5.73 -11.12 13.60
N SER A 106 -5.02 -10.96 14.72
CA SER A 106 -5.61 -10.51 16.00
C SER A 106 -5.62 -9.00 16.18
N SER A 107 -4.73 -8.26 15.52
CA SER A 107 -4.67 -6.80 15.61
C SER A 107 -5.90 -6.17 14.96
N ASP A 108 -6.47 -5.17 15.61
CA ASP A 108 -7.54 -4.31 15.08
C ASP A 108 -7.01 -2.97 14.56
N ALA A 109 -5.70 -2.85 14.35
CA ALA A 109 -5.07 -1.70 13.70
C ALA A 109 -5.49 -1.60 12.23
N GLY A 110 -5.68 -0.38 11.74
CA GLY A 110 -6.04 -0.12 10.34
C GLY A 110 -4.95 -0.53 9.35
N ILE A 111 -3.69 -0.46 9.78
CA ILE A 111 -2.52 -0.95 9.04
C ILE A 111 -1.74 -1.89 9.94
N SER A 112 -1.43 -3.08 9.44
CA SER A 112 -0.44 -4.00 10.01
C SER A 112 0.76 -4.12 9.08
N ALA A 113 1.94 -4.40 9.62
CA ALA A 113 3.16 -4.51 8.84
C ALA A 113 3.93 -5.80 9.12
N ILE A 114 4.41 -6.44 8.05
CA ILE A 114 5.36 -7.55 8.10
C ILE A 114 6.64 -7.13 7.40
N ILE A 115 7.75 -7.15 8.11
CA ILE A 115 9.07 -6.79 7.61
C ILE A 115 9.94 -8.03 7.55
N GLY A 116 10.60 -8.24 6.42
CA GLY A 116 11.50 -9.37 6.30
C GLY A 116 12.37 -9.33 5.04
N PRO A 117 13.63 -9.76 5.14
CA PRO A 117 14.51 -9.91 4.00
C PRO A 117 13.96 -10.82 2.90
N ALA A 118 14.57 -10.78 1.72
CA ALA A 118 14.26 -11.75 0.67
C ALA A 118 14.58 -13.19 1.14
N GLY A 119 13.62 -14.10 0.95
CA GLY A 119 13.76 -15.51 1.29
C GLY A 119 13.45 -15.88 2.74
N THR A 120 12.79 -14.99 3.50
CA THR A 120 12.27 -15.29 4.86
C THR A 120 10.88 -15.92 4.86
N GLY A 121 10.29 -16.15 3.67
CA GLY A 121 8.97 -16.75 3.56
C GLY A 121 7.81 -15.77 3.74
N LYS A 122 7.98 -14.52 3.30
CA LYS A 122 6.90 -13.53 3.28
C LYS A 122 5.66 -14.06 2.57
N SER A 123 5.82 -14.63 1.37
CA SER A 123 4.73 -15.22 0.59
C SER A 123 4.02 -16.36 1.32
N THR A 124 4.79 -17.23 1.98
CA THR A 124 4.25 -18.31 2.81
C THR A 124 3.39 -17.75 3.95
N THR A 125 3.88 -16.72 4.62
CA THR A 125 3.15 -16.04 5.70
C THR A 125 1.88 -15.36 5.18
N MET A 126 1.97 -14.65 4.05
CA MET A 126 0.80 -14.05 3.40
C MET A 126 -0.23 -15.09 2.97
N GLY A 127 0.20 -16.23 2.41
CA GLY A 127 -0.68 -17.35 2.06
C GLY A 127 -1.44 -17.88 3.29
N ALA A 128 -0.75 -18.14 4.39
CA ALA A 128 -1.37 -18.60 5.62
C ALA A 128 -2.38 -17.59 6.21
N ILE A 129 -2.05 -16.29 6.17
CA ILE A 129 -2.95 -15.20 6.58
C ILE A 129 -4.17 -15.17 5.66
N THR A 130 -3.98 -15.29 4.34
CA THR A 130 -5.02 -15.29 3.33
C THR A 130 -6.01 -16.42 3.54
N ASP A 131 -5.54 -17.66 3.65
CA ASP A 131 -6.40 -18.83 3.85
C ASP A 131 -7.18 -18.74 5.16
N THR A 132 -6.50 -18.25 6.21
CA THR A 132 -7.16 -18.06 7.51
C THR A 132 -8.23 -16.96 7.41
N TRP A 133 -7.96 -15.84 6.73
CA TRP A 133 -8.93 -14.76 6.51
C TRP A 133 -10.12 -15.23 5.69
N HIS A 134 -9.88 -16.00 4.64
CA HIS A 134 -10.92 -16.61 3.80
C HIS A 134 -11.84 -17.55 4.59
N SER A 135 -11.32 -18.26 5.58
CA SER A 135 -12.11 -19.20 6.39
C SER A 135 -13.27 -18.54 7.16
N VAL A 136 -13.14 -17.23 7.46
CA VAL A 136 -14.15 -16.46 8.19
C VAL A 136 -14.93 -15.50 7.28
N HIS A 137 -14.23 -14.83 6.36
CA HIS A 137 -14.81 -13.73 5.57
C HIS A 137 -15.14 -14.13 4.13
N GLY A 138 -14.80 -15.37 3.71
CA GLY A 138 -15.05 -15.91 2.35
C GLY A 138 -13.93 -15.58 1.35
N GLU A 139 -13.92 -16.31 0.22
CA GLU A 139 -12.82 -16.32 -0.76
C GLU A 139 -12.52 -14.96 -1.43
N GLN A 140 -13.48 -14.02 -1.46
CA GLN A 140 -13.28 -12.70 -2.06
C GLN A 140 -12.91 -11.62 -1.04
N SER A 141 -12.57 -12.01 0.18
CA SER A 141 -12.25 -11.09 1.27
C SER A 141 -10.79 -10.66 1.32
N VAL A 142 -9.94 -11.15 0.43
CA VAL A 142 -8.54 -10.74 0.31
C VAL A 142 -8.27 -10.25 -1.11
N ILE A 143 -7.46 -9.20 -1.23
CA ILE A 143 -6.94 -8.69 -2.50
C ILE A 143 -5.46 -8.36 -2.34
N GLY A 144 -4.67 -8.68 -3.36
CA GLY A 144 -3.24 -8.36 -3.40
C GLY A 144 -2.94 -7.16 -4.28
N LEU A 145 -2.06 -6.28 -3.83
CA LEU A 145 -1.54 -5.16 -4.60
C LEU A 145 -0.01 -5.17 -4.57
N ALA A 146 0.62 -4.78 -5.66
CA ALA A 146 2.08 -4.70 -5.75
C ALA A 146 2.52 -3.49 -6.60
N PRO A 147 3.78 -3.02 -6.51
CA PRO A 147 4.23 -1.83 -7.23
C PRO A 147 4.25 -2.01 -8.76
N SER A 148 4.33 -3.23 -9.27
CA SER A 148 4.33 -3.51 -10.71
C SER A 148 3.38 -4.62 -11.09
N ALA A 149 2.99 -4.70 -12.37
CA ALA A 149 2.12 -5.77 -12.87
C ALA A 149 2.79 -7.15 -12.78
N VAL A 150 4.12 -7.22 -12.92
CA VAL A 150 4.86 -8.48 -12.77
C VAL A 150 4.83 -8.95 -11.33
N ALA A 151 5.12 -8.05 -10.37
CA ALA A 151 5.07 -8.37 -8.95
C ALA A 151 3.64 -8.76 -8.51
N ALA A 152 2.61 -8.07 -9.02
CA ALA A 152 1.22 -8.42 -8.76
C ALA A 152 0.86 -9.82 -9.29
N GLY A 153 1.34 -10.17 -10.49
CA GLY A 153 1.15 -11.53 -11.03
C GLY A 153 1.80 -12.60 -10.15
N VAL A 154 3.04 -12.38 -9.74
CA VAL A 154 3.75 -13.31 -8.82
C VAL A 154 3.00 -13.45 -7.49
N LEU A 155 2.58 -12.33 -6.90
CA LEU A 155 1.81 -12.36 -5.66
C LEU A 155 0.50 -13.16 -5.82
N GLY A 156 -0.23 -12.96 -6.94
CA GLY A 156 -1.45 -13.70 -7.22
C GLY A 156 -1.24 -15.21 -7.34
N ASP A 157 -0.15 -15.61 -8.00
CA ASP A 157 0.22 -17.02 -8.14
C ASP A 157 0.63 -17.65 -6.79
N GLU A 158 1.28 -16.86 -5.91
CA GLU A 158 1.78 -17.34 -4.61
C GLU A 158 0.69 -17.45 -3.53
N ILE A 159 -0.29 -16.54 -3.51
CA ILE A 159 -1.30 -16.51 -2.44
C ILE A 159 -2.74 -16.80 -2.92
N GLY A 160 -2.93 -17.03 -4.22
CA GLY A 160 -4.19 -17.50 -4.78
C GLY A 160 -5.34 -16.50 -4.74
N VAL A 161 -5.06 -15.18 -4.83
CA VAL A 161 -6.08 -14.12 -4.81
C VAL A 161 -6.04 -13.25 -6.05
N ASP A 162 -7.11 -12.47 -6.25
CA ASP A 162 -7.11 -11.41 -7.26
C ASP A 162 -6.05 -10.35 -6.92
N THR A 163 -5.26 -9.97 -7.91
CA THR A 163 -4.17 -8.99 -7.73
C THR A 163 -4.16 -7.93 -8.81
N ASP A 164 -3.66 -6.75 -8.47
CA ASP A 164 -3.38 -5.70 -9.46
C ASP A 164 -2.16 -4.86 -9.03
N ASN A 165 -1.62 -4.04 -9.94
CA ASN A 165 -0.61 -3.08 -9.53
C ASN A 165 -1.25 -1.82 -8.91
N VAL A 166 -0.53 -1.24 -7.94
CA VAL A 166 -0.99 -0.06 -7.18
C VAL A 166 -1.37 1.11 -8.11
N ALA A 167 -0.56 1.39 -9.12
CA ALA A 167 -0.81 2.52 -10.02
C ALA A 167 -2.12 2.33 -10.81
N LYS A 168 -2.37 1.12 -11.31
CA LYS A 168 -3.63 0.81 -12.02
C LYS A 168 -4.82 0.84 -11.07
N TRP A 169 -4.69 0.28 -9.86
CA TRP A 169 -5.73 0.36 -8.86
C TRP A 169 -6.15 1.81 -8.60
N LEU A 170 -5.18 2.68 -8.29
CA LEU A 170 -5.45 4.09 -8.01
C LEU A 170 -5.98 4.85 -9.23
N PHE A 171 -5.47 4.56 -10.43
CA PHE A 171 -5.99 5.13 -11.67
C PHE A 171 -7.49 4.81 -11.87
N GLU A 172 -7.89 3.56 -11.60
CA GLU A 172 -9.25 3.07 -11.80
C GLU A 172 -10.18 3.38 -10.61
N SER A 173 -9.68 3.49 -9.37
CA SER A 173 -10.51 3.74 -8.18
C SER A 173 -10.82 5.22 -7.97
N VAL A 174 -9.80 6.10 -8.05
CA VAL A 174 -9.93 7.55 -7.74
C VAL A 174 -9.30 8.46 -8.81
N GLY A 175 -8.52 7.91 -9.73
CA GLY A 175 -7.81 8.66 -10.75
C GLY A 175 -8.63 8.96 -12.00
N GLU A 176 -7.92 9.21 -13.09
CA GLU A 176 -8.52 9.60 -14.37
C GLU A 176 -9.44 8.50 -14.96
N GLY A 177 -9.14 7.22 -14.73
CA GLY A 177 -9.97 6.09 -15.13
C GLY A 177 -11.34 6.14 -14.47
N ALA A 178 -11.37 6.39 -13.16
CA ALA A 178 -12.62 6.59 -12.40
C ALA A 178 -13.42 7.80 -12.90
N ALA A 179 -12.75 8.94 -13.11
CA ALA A 179 -13.40 10.16 -13.59
C ALA A 179 -14.03 9.96 -14.98
N ARG A 180 -13.29 9.37 -15.91
CA ARG A 180 -13.81 9.05 -17.26
C ARG A 180 -14.97 8.06 -17.23
N ARG A 181 -14.94 7.09 -16.32
CA ARG A 181 -16.04 6.13 -16.12
C ARG A 181 -17.27 6.83 -15.57
N ALA A 182 -17.13 7.67 -14.57
CA ALA A 182 -18.23 8.45 -14.02
C ALA A 182 -18.92 9.34 -15.08
N GLU A 183 -18.14 9.99 -15.94
CA GLU A 183 -18.68 10.79 -17.06
C GLU A 183 -19.44 9.91 -18.07
N ARG A 184 -18.90 8.73 -18.44
CA ARG A 184 -19.60 7.77 -19.32
C ARG A 184 -20.91 7.30 -18.72
N VAL A 185 -20.91 6.93 -17.44
CA VAL A 185 -22.12 6.50 -16.70
C VAL A 185 -23.17 7.58 -16.74
N ALA A 186 -22.84 8.82 -16.35
CA ALA A 186 -23.80 9.93 -16.37
C ALA A 186 -24.38 10.21 -17.76
N ASN A 187 -23.55 10.14 -18.81
CA ASN A 187 -24.00 10.28 -20.20
C ASN A 187 -24.94 9.13 -20.62
N LEU A 188 -24.58 7.88 -20.28
CA LEU A 188 -25.41 6.71 -20.60
C LEU A 188 -26.78 6.76 -19.88
N GLU A 189 -26.80 7.15 -18.61
CA GLU A 189 -28.02 7.29 -17.82
C GLU A 189 -28.96 8.35 -18.43
N SER A 190 -28.41 9.55 -18.73
CA SER A 190 -29.17 10.62 -19.37
C SER A 190 -29.78 10.18 -20.72
N ARG A 191 -28.97 9.50 -21.55
CA ARG A 191 -29.43 9.00 -22.86
C ARG A 191 -30.44 7.87 -22.73
N LEU A 192 -30.32 7.00 -21.74
CA LEU A 192 -31.28 5.93 -21.43
C LEU A 192 -32.63 6.51 -21.01
N ALA A 193 -32.63 7.55 -20.18
CA ALA A 193 -33.87 8.23 -19.77
C ALA A 193 -34.59 8.85 -20.99
N ALA A 194 -33.87 9.57 -21.83
CA ALA A 194 -34.43 10.17 -23.05
C ALA A 194 -34.95 9.12 -24.04
N LEU A 195 -34.21 8.01 -24.21
CA LEU A 195 -34.60 6.92 -25.10
C LEU A 195 -35.84 6.20 -24.57
N THR A 196 -35.99 6.00 -23.28
CA THR A 196 -37.17 5.41 -22.65
C THR A 196 -38.41 6.26 -22.93
N THR A 197 -38.35 7.58 -22.73
CA THR A 197 -39.45 8.49 -23.08
C THR A 197 -39.80 8.41 -24.57
N THR A 198 -38.82 8.30 -25.45
CA THR A 198 -39.02 8.15 -26.90
C THR A 198 -39.73 6.83 -27.23
N ILE A 199 -39.32 5.72 -26.62
CA ILE A 199 -39.94 4.42 -26.81
C ILE A 199 -41.44 4.46 -26.40
N ASP A 200 -41.72 5.10 -25.26
CA ASP A 200 -43.10 5.18 -24.74
C ASP A 200 -44.05 5.95 -25.68
N SER A 201 -43.53 6.98 -26.35
CA SER A 201 -44.26 7.79 -27.32
C SER A 201 -44.31 7.19 -28.74
N THR A 202 -43.47 6.18 -29.03
CA THR A 202 -43.37 5.56 -30.39
C THR A 202 -44.40 4.47 -30.58
N PRO A 203 -45.10 4.36 -31.76
CA PRO A 203 -46.00 3.25 -32.06
C PRO A 203 -45.31 1.91 -31.95
N HIS A 204 -46.04 0.88 -31.47
CA HIS A 204 -45.48 -0.44 -31.16
C HIS A 204 -44.68 -1.08 -32.32
N ARG A 205 -45.13 -0.91 -33.56
CA ARG A 205 -44.51 -1.45 -34.78
C ARG A 205 -43.11 -0.90 -35.05
N ASP A 206 -42.79 0.30 -34.53
CA ASP A 206 -41.56 1.02 -34.82
C ASP A 206 -40.58 0.98 -33.62
N ARG A 207 -40.94 0.32 -32.51
CA ARG A 207 -40.14 0.29 -31.26
C ARG A 207 -38.92 -0.62 -31.30
N ALA A 208 -38.93 -1.67 -32.13
CA ALA A 208 -37.94 -2.77 -32.08
C ALA A 208 -36.48 -2.23 -32.08
N ARG A 209 -36.17 -1.31 -33.00
CA ARG A 209 -34.81 -0.73 -33.08
C ARG A 209 -34.44 0.09 -31.83
N LEU A 210 -35.39 0.86 -31.29
CA LEU A 210 -35.16 1.67 -30.09
C LEU A 210 -34.96 0.79 -28.84
N VAL A 211 -35.72 -0.30 -28.75
CA VAL A 211 -35.55 -1.28 -27.67
C VAL A 211 -34.16 -1.94 -27.74
N GLN A 212 -33.71 -2.38 -28.91
CA GLN A 212 -32.38 -2.93 -29.10
C GLN A 212 -31.29 -1.93 -28.73
N GLN A 213 -31.44 -0.65 -29.08
CA GLN A 213 -30.54 0.40 -28.70
C GLN A 213 -30.47 0.60 -27.18
N ARG A 214 -31.63 0.60 -26.49
CA ARG A 214 -31.73 0.68 -25.04
C ARG A 214 -30.99 -0.49 -24.37
N GLU A 215 -31.23 -1.72 -24.84
CA GLU A 215 -30.58 -2.93 -24.30
C GLU A 215 -29.04 -2.85 -24.44
N SER A 216 -28.54 -2.39 -25.59
CA SER A 216 -27.10 -2.20 -25.81
C SER A 216 -26.50 -1.14 -24.86
N MET A 217 -27.23 -0.06 -24.60
CA MET A 217 -26.78 0.99 -23.65
C MET A 217 -26.83 0.50 -22.22
N GLN A 218 -27.84 -0.26 -21.83
CA GLN A 218 -27.95 -0.89 -20.52
C GLN A 218 -26.79 -1.87 -20.27
N ALA A 219 -26.44 -2.69 -21.26
CA ALA A 219 -25.30 -3.61 -21.15
C ALA A 219 -23.98 -2.86 -20.90
N LYS A 220 -23.76 -1.72 -21.56
CA LYS A 220 -22.58 -0.87 -21.32
C LYS A 220 -22.57 -0.26 -19.93
N LEU A 221 -23.72 0.22 -19.46
CA LEU A 221 -23.89 0.76 -18.12
C LEU A 221 -23.59 -0.28 -17.05
N VAL A 222 -24.09 -1.50 -17.21
CA VAL A 222 -23.81 -2.62 -16.32
C VAL A 222 -22.30 -2.94 -16.30
N ALA A 223 -21.63 -2.93 -17.45
CA ALA A 223 -20.20 -3.15 -17.53
C ALA A 223 -19.37 -2.05 -16.82
N ASP A 224 -19.76 -0.77 -16.99
CA ASP A 224 -19.10 0.34 -16.29
C ASP A 224 -19.29 0.25 -14.76
N TYR A 225 -20.48 -0.12 -14.28
CA TYR A 225 -20.72 -0.35 -12.84
C TYR A 225 -19.96 -1.58 -12.31
N ALA A 226 -19.89 -2.66 -13.08
CA ALA A 226 -19.10 -3.83 -12.70
C ALA A 226 -17.61 -3.47 -12.55
N THR A 227 -17.06 -2.69 -13.49
CA THR A 227 -15.69 -2.19 -13.40
C THR A 227 -15.51 -1.26 -12.19
N GLN A 228 -16.46 -0.37 -11.92
CA GLN A 228 -16.41 0.48 -10.73
C GLN A 228 -16.38 -0.34 -9.43
N ALA A 229 -17.23 -1.35 -9.34
CA ALA A 229 -17.27 -2.23 -8.16
C ALA A 229 -16.00 -3.07 -7.99
N GLN A 230 -15.32 -3.42 -9.09
CA GLN A 230 -14.04 -4.14 -9.08
C GLN A 230 -12.93 -3.34 -8.40
N TYR A 231 -12.90 -2.00 -8.60
CA TYR A 231 -11.90 -1.10 -8.04
C TYR A 231 -12.40 -0.36 -6.79
N GLN A 232 -13.18 -1.03 -5.97
CA GLN A 232 -13.63 -0.56 -4.67
C GLN A 232 -13.35 -1.63 -3.62
N PHE A 233 -12.73 -1.24 -2.52
CA PHE A 233 -12.58 -2.12 -1.37
C PHE A 233 -13.93 -2.37 -0.71
N ARG A 234 -14.05 -3.50 -0.01
CA ARG A 234 -15.28 -3.96 0.63
C ARG A 234 -15.11 -4.06 2.14
N PRO A 235 -16.19 -3.97 2.91
CA PRO A 235 -16.13 -4.22 4.36
C PRO A 235 -15.52 -5.59 4.67
N ASN A 236 -14.73 -5.64 5.74
CA ASN A 236 -14.02 -6.84 6.20
C ASN A 236 -13.01 -7.43 5.19
N GLN A 237 -12.59 -6.64 4.21
CA GLN A 237 -11.57 -7.06 3.26
C GLN A 237 -10.18 -6.83 3.84
N LEU A 238 -9.25 -7.77 3.60
CA LEU A 238 -7.82 -7.61 3.83
C LEU A 238 -7.15 -7.21 2.51
N ILE A 239 -6.48 -6.07 2.50
CA ILE A 239 -5.70 -5.59 1.37
C ILE A 239 -4.23 -5.85 1.68
N ILE A 240 -3.59 -6.72 0.92
CA ILE A 240 -2.17 -7.04 1.05
C ILE A 240 -1.39 -6.20 0.04
N VAL A 241 -0.47 -5.37 0.50
CA VAL A 241 0.46 -4.62 -0.35
C VAL A 241 1.84 -5.22 -0.19
N ASP A 242 2.25 -6.01 -1.18
CA ASP A 242 3.60 -6.61 -1.20
C ASP A 242 4.61 -5.65 -1.84
N GLU A 243 5.89 -5.82 -1.49
CA GLU A 243 7.00 -4.93 -1.86
C GLU A 243 6.68 -3.45 -1.55
N ALA A 244 6.08 -3.21 -0.39
CA ALA A 244 5.56 -1.90 0.01
C ALA A 244 6.65 -0.82 0.14
N SER A 245 7.91 -1.19 0.29
CA SER A 245 9.06 -0.26 0.26
C SER A 245 9.18 0.49 -1.07
N MET A 246 8.68 -0.11 -2.17
CA MET A 246 8.70 0.49 -3.51
C MET A 246 7.44 1.31 -3.83
N VAL A 247 6.47 1.36 -2.94
CA VAL A 247 5.24 2.16 -3.10
C VAL A 247 5.43 3.51 -2.42
N SER A 248 5.09 4.61 -3.13
CA SER A 248 5.23 5.96 -2.55
C SER A 248 4.31 6.15 -1.33
N THR A 249 4.72 7.02 -0.41
CA THR A 249 3.95 7.40 0.78
C THR A 249 2.54 7.87 0.41
N SER A 250 2.41 8.71 -0.61
CA SER A 250 1.11 9.23 -1.06
C SER A 250 0.20 8.13 -1.63
N ASN A 251 0.75 7.15 -2.36
CA ASN A 251 -0.02 6.03 -2.86
C ASN A 251 -0.49 5.10 -1.72
N LEU A 252 0.40 4.81 -0.75
CA LEU A 252 0.01 4.04 0.44
C LEU A 252 -1.05 4.77 1.26
N ALA A 253 -0.93 6.08 1.43
CA ALA A 253 -1.90 6.89 2.15
C ALA A 253 -3.29 6.88 1.46
N GLU A 254 -3.32 6.95 0.13
CA GLU A 254 -4.56 6.87 -0.61
C GLU A 254 -5.21 5.48 -0.51
N LEU A 255 -4.43 4.38 -0.62
CA LEU A 255 -4.94 3.03 -0.38
C LEU A 255 -5.48 2.88 1.05
N SER A 256 -4.79 3.45 2.02
CA SER A 256 -5.21 3.45 3.43
C SER A 256 -6.53 4.20 3.64
N ARG A 257 -6.74 5.36 3.01
CA ARG A 257 -8.01 6.10 3.06
C ARG A 257 -9.16 5.31 2.45
N GLN A 258 -8.93 4.66 1.31
CA GLN A 258 -9.93 3.81 0.68
C GLN A 258 -10.27 2.59 1.56
N ALA A 259 -9.27 1.95 2.17
CA ALA A 259 -9.47 0.84 3.10
C ALA A 259 -10.27 1.27 4.34
N GLU A 260 -9.93 2.42 4.94
CA GLU A 260 -10.66 3.00 6.06
C GLU A 260 -12.12 3.30 5.70
N ALA A 261 -12.36 3.97 4.59
CA ALA A 261 -13.71 4.32 4.11
C ALA A 261 -14.57 3.07 3.84
N ALA A 262 -13.94 1.98 3.44
CA ALA A 262 -14.61 0.69 3.18
C ALA A 262 -14.81 -0.16 4.44
N GLY A 263 -14.20 0.17 5.58
CA GLY A 263 -14.16 -0.71 6.75
C GLY A 263 -13.32 -1.96 6.49
N ALA A 264 -12.20 -1.80 5.81
CA ALA A 264 -11.24 -2.84 5.44
C ALA A 264 -9.92 -2.65 6.21
N LYS A 265 -9.03 -3.63 6.13
CA LYS A 265 -7.71 -3.62 6.78
C LYS A 265 -6.60 -3.67 5.73
N LEU A 266 -5.53 -2.90 5.95
CA LEU A 266 -4.34 -2.88 5.11
C LEU A 266 -3.21 -3.69 5.78
N LEU A 267 -2.61 -4.61 5.05
CA LEU A 267 -1.38 -5.31 5.42
C LEU A 267 -0.27 -4.88 4.45
N ILE A 268 0.75 -4.21 4.97
CA ILE A 268 1.93 -3.85 4.18
C ILE A 268 3.06 -4.85 4.45
N VAL A 269 3.67 -5.36 3.39
CA VAL A 269 4.73 -6.37 3.46
C VAL A 269 5.90 -5.90 2.63
N GLY A 270 7.12 -6.06 3.14
CA GLY A 270 8.31 -5.67 2.38
C GLY A 270 9.60 -5.74 3.17
N ASP A 271 10.64 -5.20 2.57
CA ASP A 271 11.97 -5.07 3.17
C ASP A 271 12.46 -3.62 3.01
N PRO A 272 12.50 -2.82 4.08
CA PRO A 272 12.93 -1.43 4.00
C PRO A 272 14.41 -1.25 3.64
N ALA A 273 15.23 -2.32 3.74
CA ALA A 273 16.62 -2.29 3.31
C ALA A 273 16.80 -2.59 1.80
N GLN A 274 15.73 -2.89 1.06
CA GLN A 274 15.74 -3.00 -0.40
C GLN A 274 15.49 -1.63 -1.05
N LEU A 275 15.35 -1.64 -2.40
CA LEU A 275 15.11 -0.41 -3.16
C LEU A 275 13.88 0.32 -2.65
N GLU A 276 14.05 1.60 -2.34
CA GLU A 276 12.97 2.49 -1.98
C GLU A 276 12.23 3.02 -3.22
N ALA A 277 11.03 3.57 -3.01
CA ALA A 277 10.26 4.23 -4.04
C ALA A 277 11.06 5.41 -4.65
N VAL A 278 10.87 5.63 -5.96
CA VAL A 278 11.49 6.76 -6.69
C VAL A 278 10.94 8.11 -6.20
N ASP A 279 9.66 8.13 -5.81
CA ASP A 279 9.01 9.28 -5.17
C ASP A 279 9.23 9.28 -3.65
N ALA A 280 8.69 10.29 -2.93
CA ALA A 280 8.73 10.32 -1.48
C ALA A 280 8.24 8.97 -0.92
N GLY A 281 9.16 8.19 -0.38
CA GLY A 281 8.98 6.83 0.15
C GLY A 281 9.58 6.74 1.55
N GLY A 282 9.77 5.52 2.04
CA GLY A 282 10.42 5.28 3.33
C GLY A 282 9.45 5.08 4.49
N PHE A 283 8.12 5.06 4.24
CA PHE A 283 7.14 4.79 5.31
C PHE A 283 7.39 3.43 5.97
N LEU A 284 7.70 2.38 5.21
CA LEU A 284 8.00 1.06 5.78
C LEU A 284 9.24 1.09 6.69
N GLY A 285 10.28 1.87 6.34
CA GLY A 285 11.43 2.12 7.20
C GLY A 285 11.09 2.94 8.45
N HIS A 286 10.11 3.85 8.38
CA HIS A 286 9.59 4.53 9.56
C HIS A 286 8.85 3.56 10.49
N VAL A 287 8.04 2.65 9.93
CA VAL A 287 7.35 1.60 10.69
C VAL A 287 8.36 0.72 11.40
N GLU A 288 9.39 0.22 10.70
CA GLU A 288 10.44 -0.62 11.30
C GLU A 288 11.11 0.02 12.53
N ARG A 289 11.34 1.33 12.48
CA ARG A 289 12.04 2.03 13.57
C ARG A 289 11.15 2.49 14.72
N ASN A 290 9.87 2.78 14.48
CA ASN A 290 9.09 3.60 15.39
C ASN A 290 7.69 3.08 15.69
N LEU A 291 7.16 2.13 14.90
CA LEU A 291 5.76 1.70 15.01
C LEU A 291 5.67 0.19 15.23
N ASP A 292 4.47 -0.28 15.59
CA ASP A 292 4.20 -1.69 15.76
C ASP A 292 4.26 -2.46 14.44
N HIS A 293 5.02 -3.56 14.44
CA HIS A 293 5.21 -4.41 13.27
C HIS A 293 5.67 -5.80 13.69
N THR A 294 5.70 -6.74 12.76
CA THR A 294 6.29 -8.06 12.94
C THR A 294 7.44 -8.29 11.98
N THR A 295 8.47 -9.01 12.42
CA THR A 295 9.64 -9.34 11.61
C THR A 295 9.72 -10.82 11.30
N LEU A 296 10.20 -11.14 10.09
CA LEU A 296 10.56 -12.48 9.68
C LEU A 296 12.09 -12.55 9.57
N ASP A 297 12.71 -13.25 10.51
CA ASP A 297 14.18 -13.28 10.63
C ASP A 297 14.79 -14.56 10.06
N THR A 298 14.00 -15.64 9.94
CA THR A 298 14.47 -16.94 9.47
C THR A 298 14.62 -16.97 7.96
N VAL A 299 15.84 -16.93 7.44
CA VAL A 299 16.12 -17.00 6.00
C VAL A 299 16.12 -18.45 5.53
N TRP A 300 15.17 -18.82 4.66
CA TRP A 300 15.00 -20.17 4.11
C TRP A 300 15.72 -20.38 2.77
N ARG A 301 16.01 -19.31 2.02
CA ARG A 301 16.60 -19.37 0.67
C ARG A 301 17.94 -20.07 0.61
N PHE A 302 18.74 -20.04 1.67
CA PHE A 302 20.08 -20.63 1.70
C PHE A 302 20.09 -21.91 2.51
N LYS A 303 20.68 -22.98 1.94
CA LYS A 303 20.82 -24.26 2.61
C LYS A 303 21.94 -24.26 3.66
N ASN A 304 22.97 -23.42 3.46
CA ASN A 304 24.14 -23.37 4.34
C ASN A 304 24.00 -22.19 5.35
N GLU A 305 24.32 -22.45 6.60
CA GLU A 305 24.23 -21.48 7.69
C GLU A 305 25.14 -20.25 7.48
N TRP A 306 26.32 -20.46 6.88
CA TRP A 306 27.23 -19.34 6.58
C TRP A 306 26.68 -18.40 5.48
N GLU A 307 25.94 -18.90 4.52
CA GLU A 307 25.28 -18.08 3.48
C GLU A 307 24.18 -17.22 4.08
N ARG A 308 23.40 -17.78 5.03
CA ARG A 308 22.40 -17.03 5.79
C ARG A 308 23.04 -15.88 6.57
N ALA A 309 24.11 -16.20 7.32
CA ALA A 309 24.85 -15.21 8.09
C ALA A 309 25.51 -14.14 7.21
N ALA A 310 26.02 -14.49 6.04
CA ALA A 310 26.60 -13.56 5.08
C ALA A 310 25.54 -12.60 4.47
N SER A 311 24.37 -13.13 4.12
CA SER A 311 23.25 -12.33 3.59
C SER A 311 22.75 -11.29 4.60
N LEU A 312 22.60 -11.67 5.87
CA LEU A 312 22.22 -10.74 6.94
C LEU A 312 23.30 -9.70 7.22
N LYS A 313 24.59 -10.07 7.15
CA LYS A 313 25.68 -9.11 7.28
C LYS A 313 25.73 -8.10 6.15
N LEU A 314 25.48 -8.49 4.90
CA LEU A 314 25.45 -7.59 3.77
C LEU A 314 24.33 -6.55 3.94
N ARG A 315 23.18 -6.94 4.47
CA ARG A 315 22.07 -6.03 4.80
C ARG A 315 22.50 -4.98 5.85
N SER A 316 23.15 -5.40 6.94
CA SER A 316 23.58 -4.51 8.02
C SER A 316 24.72 -3.54 7.65
N VAL A 317 25.48 -3.83 6.58
CA VAL A 317 26.53 -2.93 6.07
C VAL A 317 25.94 -1.79 5.23
N GLY A 318 24.83 -2.05 4.52
CA GLY A 318 24.07 -1.01 3.80
C GLY A 318 23.53 0.07 4.74
N ASP A 319 23.03 -0.32 5.91
CA ASP A 319 22.49 0.62 6.92
C ASP A 319 23.56 1.55 7.54
N LYS A 320 24.83 1.15 7.55
CA LYS A 320 25.91 1.95 8.15
C LYS A 320 26.49 3.03 7.24
N HIS A 321 26.28 2.95 5.94
CA HIS A 321 26.76 3.97 4.99
C HIS A 321 25.80 5.16 4.81
N GLY A 322 24.59 5.10 5.37
CA GLY A 322 23.66 6.22 5.40
C GLY A 322 23.86 7.21 6.54
N ILE A 323 24.78 6.94 7.49
CA ILE A 323 25.02 7.81 8.66
C ILE A 323 26.30 8.65 8.52
N ASP A 324 27.17 8.33 7.58
CA ASP A 324 28.47 9.02 7.36
C ASP A 324 28.59 9.73 5.98
N ALA A 325 27.46 10.07 5.33
CA ALA A 325 27.45 10.85 4.10
C ALA A 325 26.84 12.25 4.32
#